data_f521a597242b791686135622eb98fecd
#
_entry.id   f521a597242b791686135622eb98fecd
#
_cell.length_a   1.000
_cell.length_b   1.000
_cell.length_c   1.000
_cell.angle_alpha   90.00
_cell.angle_beta   90.00
_cell.angle_gamma   90.00
#
_symmetry.space_group_name_H-M   'P 1'
#
loop_
_entity.id
_entity.type
_entity.pdbx_description
1 polymer ?
#
loop_
_entity_poly.entity_id
_entity_poly.type
_entity_poly.pdbx_seq_one_letter_code
_entity_poly.pdbx_strand_id
1 'polypeptide(L)'
;EIYVMTVAEYRAAPWWKKLGYRIYRSFFMLFILGPTLLYAVMYRCPRNARVSGIGDVILHDVMVAAVLGALYFAFGPIALVVWLGSVVIGTSCGVLIPYVQHNFETVYWSRKPDLDFETAAMEGSAVLDFGWLFDLCTANIAYHDLHHLNSNIPCYHLKRCHRDLSPHFTSVRIGFREALGCL
;
A
#
# COMPACT_ATOMS: atom_id res chain seq x y z
N GLU A 1 5.17 -7.68 -1.22
CA GLU A 1 5.27 -7.64 0.26
C GLU A 1 6.51 -6.84 0.66
N ILE A 2 6.39 -6.06 1.73
CA ILE A 2 7.53 -5.34 2.32
C ILE A 2 8.33 -6.34 3.16
N TYR A 3 9.62 -6.47 2.88
CA TYR A 3 10.49 -7.39 3.61
C TYR A 3 10.68 -6.93 5.07
N VAL A 4 10.45 -7.85 6.01
CA VAL A 4 10.59 -7.60 7.45
C VAL A 4 11.54 -8.61 8.06
N MET A 5 12.49 -8.15 8.86
CA MET A 5 13.37 -8.97 9.68
C MET A 5 12.85 -9.01 11.12
N THR A 6 12.86 -10.17 11.73
CA THR A 6 12.64 -10.28 13.18
C THR A 6 13.82 -9.63 13.94
N VAL A 7 13.59 -9.30 15.21
CA VAL A 7 14.65 -8.73 16.08
C VAL A 7 15.84 -9.70 16.18
N ALA A 8 15.58 -11.00 16.27
CA ALA A 8 16.62 -12.02 16.34
C ALA A 8 17.44 -12.07 15.04
N GLU A 9 16.78 -12.08 13.88
CA GLU A 9 17.44 -12.05 12.56
C GLU A 9 18.28 -10.77 12.39
N TYR A 10 17.72 -9.61 12.77
CA TYR A 10 18.43 -8.36 12.70
C TYR A 10 19.67 -8.34 13.60
N ARG A 11 19.56 -8.85 14.84
CA ARG A 11 20.71 -8.92 15.77
C ARG A 11 21.80 -9.85 15.25
N ALA A 12 21.44 -11.01 14.68
CA ALA A 12 22.37 -11.97 14.10
C ALA A 12 22.99 -11.53 12.77
N ALA A 13 22.36 -10.58 12.05
CA ALA A 13 22.82 -10.15 10.74
C ALA A 13 24.18 -9.40 10.82
N PRO A 14 25.06 -9.55 9.80
CA PRO A 14 26.28 -8.78 9.69
C PRO A 14 25.97 -7.29 9.45
N TRP A 15 26.95 -6.42 9.75
CA TRP A 15 26.76 -4.96 9.73
C TRP A 15 26.24 -4.42 8.39
N TRP A 16 26.69 -4.96 7.26
CA TRP A 16 26.26 -4.53 5.93
C TRP A 16 24.79 -4.88 5.63
N LYS A 17 24.30 -6.03 6.13
CA LYS A 17 22.87 -6.36 6.05
C LYS A 17 22.03 -5.42 6.92
N LYS A 18 22.51 -5.08 8.11
CA LYS A 18 21.86 -4.11 9.00
C LYS A 18 21.77 -2.75 8.34
N LEU A 19 22.86 -2.28 7.72
CA LEU A 19 22.87 -1.01 6.99
C LEU A 19 21.91 -1.04 5.80
N GLY A 20 21.95 -2.08 4.98
CA GLY A 20 21.03 -2.27 3.85
C GLY A 20 19.57 -2.29 4.30
N TYR A 21 19.25 -2.99 5.39
CA TYR A 21 17.91 -3.02 5.95
C TYR A 21 17.44 -1.64 6.46
N ARG A 22 18.32 -0.87 7.12
CA ARG A 22 18.01 0.50 7.55
C ARG A 22 17.75 1.44 6.38
N ILE A 23 18.57 1.36 5.32
CA ILE A 23 18.35 2.14 4.10
C ILE A 23 17.00 1.75 3.46
N TYR A 24 16.76 0.45 3.31
CA TYR A 24 15.49 -0.07 2.76
C TYR A 24 14.27 0.39 3.56
N ARG A 25 14.37 0.43 4.90
CA ARG A 25 13.30 0.86 5.81
C ARG A 25 13.29 2.37 6.08
N SER A 26 14.18 3.14 5.44
CA SER A 26 14.14 4.60 5.58
C SER A 26 12.87 5.18 4.96
N PHE A 27 12.35 6.25 5.54
CA PHE A 27 11.14 6.93 5.06
C PHE A 27 11.20 7.24 3.56
N PHE A 28 12.31 7.79 3.10
CA PHE A 28 12.50 8.15 1.69
C PHE A 28 12.43 6.93 0.77
N MET A 29 13.13 5.85 1.14
CA MET A 29 13.14 4.63 0.33
C MET A 29 11.78 3.93 0.36
N LEU A 30 11.16 3.85 1.54
CA LEU A 30 9.93 3.07 1.72
C LEU A 30 8.69 3.76 1.11
N PHE A 31 8.61 5.09 1.19
CA PHE A 31 7.39 5.81 0.81
C PHE A 31 7.53 6.68 -0.45
N ILE A 32 8.73 7.00 -0.89
CA ILE A 32 8.93 7.87 -2.06
C ILE A 32 9.59 7.10 -3.20
N LEU A 33 10.83 6.71 -3.03
CA LEU A 33 11.62 6.11 -4.10
C LEU A 33 11.15 4.69 -4.46
N GLY A 34 10.95 3.84 -3.45
CA GLY A 34 10.51 2.46 -3.65
C GLY A 34 9.18 2.33 -4.38
N PRO A 35 8.10 2.99 -3.92
CA PRO A 35 6.81 2.98 -4.61
C PRO A 35 6.90 3.54 -6.03
N THR A 36 7.59 4.66 -6.20
CA THR A 36 7.75 5.28 -7.52
C THR A 36 8.47 4.34 -8.49
N LEU A 37 9.57 3.71 -8.08
CA LEU A 37 10.28 2.74 -8.91
C LEU A 37 9.43 1.49 -9.18
N LEU A 38 8.69 1.01 -8.19
CA LEU A 38 7.84 -0.17 -8.33
C LEU A 38 6.75 0.08 -9.39
N TYR A 39 5.99 1.15 -9.26
CA TYR A 39 4.84 1.42 -10.12
C TYR A 39 5.23 2.06 -11.46
N ALA A 40 6.21 2.97 -11.48
CA ALA A 40 6.60 3.67 -12.70
C ALA A 40 7.58 2.87 -13.58
N VAL A 41 8.29 1.89 -13.01
CA VAL A 41 9.33 1.14 -13.74
C VAL A 41 9.07 -0.36 -13.71
N MET A 42 9.01 -0.97 -12.51
CA MET A 42 8.99 -2.43 -12.40
C MET A 42 7.70 -3.04 -12.96
N TYR A 43 6.54 -2.46 -12.65
CA TYR A 43 5.25 -2.93 -13.17
C TYR A 43 5.03 -2.55 -14.64
N ARG A 44 5.83 -1.64 -15.21
CA ARG A 44 5.84 -1.32 -16.63
C ARG A 44 6.72 -2.26 -17.45
N CYS A 45 7.54 -3.08 -16.80
CA CYS A 45 8.36 -4.05 -17.51
C CYS A 45 7.55 -5.31 -17.85
N PRO A 46 7.32 -5.65 -19.14
CA PRO A 46 6.53 -6.83 -19.53
C PRO A 46 7.06 -8.14 -18.95
N ARG A 47 8.36 -8.23 -18.68
CA ARG A 47 9.02 -9.39 -18.04
C ARG A 47 8.50 -9.64 -16.63
N ASN A 48 7.98 -8.62 -15.95
CA ASN A 48 7.45 -8.72 -14.59
C ASN A 48 5.93 -8.99 -14.55
N ALA A 49 5.27 -9.06 -15.71
CA ALA A 49 3.84 -9.39 -15.83
C ALA A 49 3.58 -10.85 -15.44
N ARG A 50 3.20 -11.09 -14.19
CA ARG A 50 2.94 -12.43 -13.66
C ARG A 50 1.46 -12.80 -13.65
N VAL A 51 0.58 -11.82 -13.54
CA VAL A 51 -0.86 -12.00 -13.39
C VAL A 51 -1.62 -11.55 -14.63
N SER A 52 -1.34 -10.35 -15.12
CA SER A 52 -2.10 -9.72 -16.20
C SER A 52 -1.70 -10.17 -17.61
N GLY A 53 -0.53 -10.82 -17.73
CA GLY A 53 0.03 -11.17 -19.03
C GLY A 53 0.84 -10.05 -19.70
N ILE A 54 1.76 -10.44 -20.61
CA ILE A 54 2.66 -9.50 -21.28
C ILE A 54 1.90 -8.53 -22.19
N GLY A 55 0.88 -9.02 -22.88
CA GLY A 55 0.08 -8.21 -23.82
C GLY A 55 -0.64 -7.05 -23.13
N ASP A 56 -1.20 -7.29 -21.95
CA ASP A 56 -1.91 -6.27 -21.17
C ASP A 56 -0.96 -5.18 -20.67
N VAL A 57 0.26 -5.55 -20.27
CA VAL A 57 1.28 -4.57 -19.85
C VAL A 57 1.70 -3.71 -21.03
N ILE A 58 1.96 -4.31 -22.19
CA ILE A 58 2.33 -3.56 -23.41
C ILE A 58 1.21 -2.63 -23.84
N LEU A 59 -0.04 -3.11 -23.87
CA LEU A 59 -1.19 -2.28 -24.23
C LEU A 59 -1.34 -1.09 -23.27
N HIS A 60 -1.22 -1.35 -21.97
CA HIS A 60 -1.28 -0.30 -20.97
C HIS A 60 -0.16 0.74 -21.14
N ASP A 61 1.07 0.30 -21.42
CA ASP A 61 2.20 1.21 -21.62
C ASP A 61 2.04 2.07 -22.88
N VAL A 62 1.51 1.48 -23.97
CA VAL A 62 1.16 2.22 -25.18
C VAL A 62 0.09 3.26 -24.91
N MET A 63 -0.95 2.91 -24.15
CA MET A 63 -2.01 3.86 -23.77
C MET A 63 -1.46 5.01 -22.90
N VAL A 64 -0.61 4.71 -21.93
CA VAL A 64 0.04 5.73 -21.08
C VAL A 64 0.91 6.64 -21.94
N ALA A 65 1.72 6.08 -22.86
CA ALA A 65 2.55 6.86 -23.77
C ALA A 65 1.72 7.76 -24.68
N ALA A 66 0.59 7.26 -25.20
CA ALA A 66 -0.32 8.06 -26.03
C ALA A 66 -0.95 9.22 -25.24
N VAL A 67 -1.41 8.97 -24.01
CA VAL A 67 -1.97 10.02 -23.15
C VAL A 67 -0.91 11.06 -22.79
N LEU A 68 0.30 10.64 -22.42
CA LEU A 68 1.39 11.57 -22.12
C LEU A 68 1.82 12.37 -23.33
N GLY A 69 1.86 11.75 -24.52
CA GLY A 69 2.08 12.45 -25.79
C GLY A 69 1.01 13.52 -26.04
N ALA A 70 -0.26 13.17 -25.93
CA ALA A 70 -1.38 14.10 -26.09
C ALA A 70 -1.29 15.28 -25.10
N LEU A 71 -1.01 15.01 -23.84
CA LEU A 71 -0.83 16.03 -22.81
C LEU A 71 0.38 16.93 -23.10
N TYR A 72 1.48 16.36 -23.57
CA TYR A 72 2.66 17.12 -23.95
C TYR A 72 2.37 18.06 -25.12
N PHE A 73 1.69 17.59 -26.17
CA PHE A 73 1.33 18.43 -27.33
C PHE A 73 0.29 19.51 -26.98
N ALA A 74 -0.60 19.25 -26.03
CA ALA A 74 -1.61 20.20 -25.59
C ALA A 74 -1.06 21.27 -24.62
N PHE A 75 -0.18 20.89 -23.70
CA PHE A 75 0.23 21.73 -22.55
C PHE A 75 1.75 21.90 -22.42
N GLY A 76 2.54 21.26 -23.29
CA GLY A 76 4.00 21.30 -23.24
C GLY A 76 4.60 20.49 -22.09
N PRO A 77 5.90 20.68 -21.79
CA PRO A 77 6.64 19.88 -20.82
C PRO A 77 6.10 19.96 -19.39
N ILE A 78 5.37 21.01 -19.04
CA ILE A 78 4.77 21.17 -17.72
C ILE A 78 3.79 20.02 -17.41
N ALA A 79 3.10 19.50 -18.42
CA ALA A 79 2.20 18.39 -18.25
C ALA A 79 2.90 17.11 -17.75
N LEU A 80 4.11 16.85 -18.24
CA LEU A 80 4.93 15.70 -17.81
C LEU A 80 5.41 15.89 -16.36
N VAL A 81 5.76 17.11 -15.97
CA VAL A 81 6.17 17.44 -14.59
C VAL A 81 5.00 17.22 -13.63
N VAL A 82 3.82 17.72 -13.97
CA VAL A 82 2.60 17.52 -13.16
C VAL A 82 2.23 16.05 -13.07
N TRP A 83 2.29 15.33 -14.20
CA TRP A 83 2.02 13.89 -14.19
C TRP A 83 3.01 13.12 -13.30
N LEU A 84 4.31 13.38 -13.42
CA LEU A 84 5.32 12.73 -12.59
C LEU A 84 5.11 13.03 -11.10
N GLY A 85 4.83 14.28 -10.75
CA GLY A 85 4.48 14.68 -9.38
C GLY A 85 3.26 13.93 -8.85
N SER A 86 2.22 13.80 -9.68
CA SER A 86 1.02 13.03 -9.34
C SER A 86 1.30 11.55 -9.13
N VAL A 87 2.17 10.96 -9.96
CA VAL A 87 2.61 9.56 -9.80
C VAL A 87 3.36 9.38 -8.48
N VAL A 88 4.31 10.27 -8.17
CA VAL A 88 5.07 10.20 -6.91
C VAL A 88 4.12 10.28 -5.70
N ILE A 89 3.23 11.25 -5.67
CA ILE A 89 2.27 11.42 -4.56
C ILE A 89 1.32 10.23 -4.47
N GLY A 90 0.73 9.82 -5.59
CA GLY A 90 -0.23 8.71 -5.61
C GLY A 90 0.38 7.39 -5.18
N THR A 91 1.58 7.06 -5.67
CA THR A 91 2.27 5.81 -5.30
C THR A 91 2.75 5.83 -3.85
N SER A 92 3.18 7.01 -3.35
CA SER A 92 3.55 7.20 -1.94
C SER A 92 2.34 6.96 -1.03
N CYS A 93 1.20 7.57 -1.32
CA CYS A 93 -0.05 7.33 -0.57
C CYS A 93 -0.49 5.86 -0.66
N GLY A 94 -0.37 5.24 -1.85
CA GLY A 94 -0.72 3.84 -2.08
C GLY A 94 0.11 2.84 -1.27
N VAL A 95 1.30 3.21 -0.81
CA VAL A 95 2.12 2.38 0.10
C VAL A 95 1.99 2.83 1.55
N LEU A 96 1.89 4.14 1.80
CA LEU A 96 1.80 4.69 3.15
C LEU A 96 0.53 4.22 3.88
N ILE A 97 -0.62 4.25 3.20
CA ILE A 97 -1.90 3.84 3.78
C ILE A 97 -1.86 2.38 4.24
N PRO A 98 -1.59 1.38 3.39
CA PRO A 98 -1.48 -0.01 3.84
C PRO A 98 -0.35 -0.22 4.86
N TYR A 99 0.75 0.53 4.75
CA TYR A 99 1.83 0.42 5.73
C TYR A 99 1.34 0.75 7.13
N VAL A 100 0.65 1.87 7.32
CA VAL A 100 0.09 2.26 8.63
C VAL A 100 -0.95 1.26 9.10
N GLN A 101 -1.77 0.73 8.19
CA GLN A 101 -2.79 -0.27 8.52
C GLN A 101 -2.22 -1.60 9.01
N HIS A 102 -0.96 -1.91 8.70
CA HIS A 102 -0.28 -3.15 9.06
C HIS A 102 0.94 -2.98 9.99
N ASN A 103 1.26 -1.75 10.41
CA ASN A 103 2.46 -1.47 11.19
C ASN A 103 2.10 -0.69 12.46
N PHE A 104 1.34 -1.29 13.35
CA PHE A 104 0.95 -0.76 14.65
C PHE A 104 1.41 -1.69 15.78
N GLU A 105 1.45 -1.18 17.02
CA GLU A 105 2.11 -1.84 18.16
C GLU A 105 1.55 -3.23 18.47
N THR A 106 0.23 -3.41 18.36
CA THR A 106 -0.45 -4.66 18.70
C THR A 106 -0.78 -5.54 17.48
N VAL A 107 -0.18 -5.27 16.33
CA VAL A 107 -0.47 -6.01 15.10
C VAL A 107 -0.15 -7.50 15.24
N TYR A 108 -1.11 -8.35 14.87
CA TYR A 108 -0.86 -9.77 14.74
C TYR A 108 0.07 -10.04 13.56
N TRP A 109 1.13 -10.79 13.81
CA TRP A 109 2.07 -11.21 12.78
C TRP A 109 2.55 -12.64 13.06
N SER A 110 2.45 -13.50 12.05
CA SER A 110 2.96 -14.87 12.09
C SER A 110 3.57 -15.27 10.76
N ARG A 111 4.41 -16.30 10.75
CA ARG A 111 4.93 -16.91 9.52
C ARG A 111 4.10 -18.15 9.16
N LYS A 112 3.99 -18.45 7.87
CA LYS A 112 3.50 -19.75 7.43
C LYS A 112 4.42 -20.85 8.00
N PRO A 113 3.86 -22.03 8.46
CA PRO A 113 2.46 -22.44 8.34
C PRO A 113 1.52 -21.99 9.47
N ASP A 114 2.02 -21.29 10.50
CA ASP A 114 1.29 -20.98 11.74
C ASP A 114 0.32 -19.78 11.59
N LEU A 115 0.12 -19.30 10.36
CA LEU A 115 -0.76 -18.17 10.08
C LEU A 115 -2.22 -18.63 10.06
N ASP A 116 -3.02 -18.16 11.03
CA ASP A 116 -4.47 -18.26 10.96
C ASP A 116 -5.05 -17.13 10.13
N PHE A 117 -5.86 -17.47 9.11
CA PHE A 117 -6.36 -16.50 8.13
C PHE A 117 -7.31 -15.48 8.74
N GLU A 118 -8.25 -15.92 9.58
CA GLU A 118 -9.26 -15.04 10.18
C GLU A 118 -8.58 -14.08 11.17
N THR A 119 -7.73 -14.58 12.04
CA THR A 119 -6.94 -13.77 12.98
C THR A 119 -6.04 -12.79 12.23
N ALA A 120 -5.36 -13.23 11.17
CA ALA A 120 -4.51 -12.36 10.38
C ALA A 120 -5.29 -11.27 9.65
N ALA A 121 -6.51 -11.54 9.19
CA ALA A 121 -7.36 -10.55 8.55
C ALA A 121 -7.83 -9.48 9.56
N MET A 122 -8.28 -9.91 10.74
CA MET A 122 -8.91 -9.03 11.72
C MET A 122 -7.92 -8.32 12.64
N GLU A 123 -6.86 -8.99 13.06
CA GLU A 123 -5.87 -8.47 14.01
C GLU A 123 -4.55 -8.05 13.34
N GLY A 124 -4.36 -8.48 12.09
CA GLY A 124 -3.20 -8.11 11.27
C GLY A 124 -3.38 -6.80 10.49
N SER A 125 -4.55 -6.16 10.62
CA SER A 125 -4.82 -4.86 9.99
C SER A 125 -5.72 -3.98 10.86
N ALA A 126 -5.58 -2.66 10.70
CA ALA A 126 -6.32 -1.67 11.47
C ALA A 126 -7.26 -0.85 10.59
N VAL A 127 -8.34 -0.37 11.18
CA VAL A 127 -9.22 0.66 10.60
C VAL A 127 -8.60 2.03 10.82
N LEU A 128 -8.45 2.83 9.76
CA LEU A 128 -8.00 4.22 9.85
C LEU A 128 -9.19 5.16 10.10
N ASP A 129 -9.22 5.80 11.24
CA ASP A 129 -10.28 6.74 11.60
C ASP A 129 -9.84 8.20 11.33
N PHE A 130 -9.78 8.56 10.04
CA PHE A 130 -9.37 9.89 9.57
C PHE A 130 -10.56 10.73 9.07
N GLY A 131 -11.77 10.22 9.24
CA GLY A 131 -13.00 10.92 8.92
C GLY A 131 -13.51 10.67 7.50
N TRP A 132 -14.73 11.17 7.24
CA TRP A 132 -15.50 10.86 6.04
C TRP A 132 -14.82 11.26 4.72
N LEU A 133 -14.04 12.34 4.73
CA LEU A 133 -13.34 12.79 3.52
C LEU A 133 -12.24 11.81 3.12
N PHE A 134 -11.52 11.27 4.11
CA PHE A 134 -10.54 10.22 3.88
C PHE A 134 -11.21 8.95 3.34
N ASP A 135 -12.32 8.52 3.95
CA ASP A 135 -13.09 7.37 3.48
C ASP A 135 -13.49 7.53 2.00
N LEU A 136 -13.99 8.71 1.63
CA LEU A 136 -14.41 9.03 0.26
C LEU A 136 -13.21 9.00 -0.71
N CYS A 137 -12.13 9.71 -0.38
CA CYS A 137 -10.95 9.83 -1.25
C CYS A 137 -10.20 8.50 -1.43
N THR A 138 -10.30 7.59 -0.47
CA THR A 138 -9.63 6.28 -0.50
C THR A 138 -10.58 5.11 -0.81
N ALA A 139 -11.79 5.41 -1.29
CA ALA A 139 -12.81 4.41 -1.62
C ALA A 139 -13.09 3.44 -0.44
N ASN A 140 -13.14 3.97 0.79
CA ASN A 140 -13.36 3.22 2.04
C ASN A 140 -12.31 2.14 2.36
N ILE A 141 -11.11 2.17 1.78
CA ILE A 141 -10.03 1.24 2.14
C ILE A 141 -9.58 1.41 3.61
N ALA A 142 -10.06 2.45 4.28
CA ALA A 142 -9.92 2.64 5.72
C ALA A 142 -10.39 1.42 6.52
N TYR A 143 -11.40 0.68 6.04
CA TYR A 143 -11.94 -0.55 6.64
C TYR A 143 -11.19 -1.79 6.11
N HIS A 144 -9.90 -1.84 6.40
CA HIS A 144 -8.96 -2.76 5.75
C HIS A 144 -9.04 -4.19 6.28
N ASP A 145 -9.44 -4.36 7.53
CA ASP A 145 -9.74 -5.63 8.17
C ASP A 145 -10.79 -6.44 7.40
N LEU A 146 -11.91 -5.80 7.04
CA LEU A 146 -12.95 -6.44 6.22
C LEU A 146 -12.49 -6.69 4.78
N HIS A 147 -11.67 -5.81 4.23
CA HIS A 147 -11.09 -6.04 2.90
C HIS A 147 -10.19 -7.29 2.91
N HIS A 148 -9.42 -7.52 3.96
CA HIS A 148 -8.64 -8.74 4.12
C HIS A 148 -9.49 -9.96 4.36
N LEU A 149 -10.54 -9.84 5.15
CA LEU A 149 -11.44 -10.96 5.44
C LEU A 149 -12.17 -11.42 4.17
N ASN A 150 -12.63 -10.47 3.35
CA ASN A 150 -13.27 -10.78 2.08
C ASN A 150 -13.07 -9.66 1.03
N SER A 151 -12.08 -9.83 0.18
CA SER A 151 -11.74 -8.90 -0.90
C SER A 151 -12.82 -8.72 -1.98
N ASN A 152 -13.85 -9.58 -1.99
CA ASN A 152 -14.99 -9.45 -2.91
C ASN A 152 -16.03 -8.40 -2.45
N ILE A 153 -15.91 -7.87 -1.23
CA ILE A 153 -16.78 -6.78 -0.78
C ILE A 153 -16.43 -5.51 -1.57
N PRO A 154 -17.36 -4.95 -2.37
CA PRO A 154 -17.09 -3.71 -3.08
C PRO A 154 -16.75 -2.57 -2.14
N CYS A 155 -15.80 -1.72 -2.52
CA CYS A 155 -15.30 -0.63 -1.66
C CYS A 155 -16.41 0.29 -1.12
N TYR A 156 -17.45 0.56 -1.90
CA TYR A 156 -18.60 1.37 -1.48
C TYR A 156 -19.49 0.69 -0.44
N HIS A 157 -19.33 -0.61 -0.20
CA HIS A 157 -20.03 -1.36 0.84
C HIS A 157 -19.20 -1.61 2.10
N LEU A 158 -17.88 -1.46 2.06
CA LEU A 158 -16.98 -1.75 3.20
C LEU A 158 -17.42 -1.03 4.49
N LYS A 159 -17.67 0.28 4.41
CA LYS A 159 -18.11 1.07 5.58
C LYS A 159 -19.43 0.59 6.17
N ARG A 160 -20.40 0.25 5.33
CA ARG A 160 -21.69 -0.27 5.77
C ARG A 160 -21.54 -1.65 6.38
N CYS A 161 -20.83 -2.54 5.71
CA CYS A 161 -20.54 -3.89 6.18
C CYS A 161 -19.83 -3.87 7.55
N HIS A 162 -18.81 -3.00 7.69
CA HIS A 162 -18.11 -2.83 8.96
C HIS A 162 -19.05 -2.39 10.08
N ARG A 163 -19.92 -1.40 9.83
CA ARG A 163 -20.90 -0.94 10.81
C ARG A 163 -21.88 -2.05 11.21
N ASP A 164 -22.37 -2.80 10.22
CA ASP A 164 -23.38 -3.84 10.47
C ASP A 164 -22.78 -5.06 11.20
N LEU A 165 -21.48 -5.32 11.01
CA LEU A 165 -20.75 -6.41 11.67
C LEU A 165 -20.07 -6.00 12.99
N SER A 166 -19.87 -4.72 13.26
CA SER A 166 -19.16 -4.23 14.46
C SER A 166 -19.68 -4.73 15.82
N PRO A 167 -20.96 -5.16 15.99
CA PRO A 167 -21.40 -5.81 17.22
C PRO A 167 -20.81 -7.21 17.44
N HIS A 168 -20.25 -7.84 16.41
CA HIS A 168 -19.76 -9.23 16.44
C HIS A 168 -18.24 -9.35 16.54
N PHE A 169 -17.49 -8.27 16.31
CA PHE A 169 -16.04 -8.26 16.40
C PHE A 169 -15.48 -6.88 16.78
N THR A 170 -14.26 -6.86 17.26
CA THR A 170 -13.55 -5.63 17.62
C THR A 170 -12.41 -5.39 16.64
N SER A 171 -12.45 -4.27 15.93
CA SER A 171 -11.34 -3.82 15.08
C SER A 171 -10.41 -2.88 15.82
N VAL A 172 -9.12 -3.00 15.59
CA VAL A 172 -8.16 -1.97 16.02
C VAL A 172 -8.40 -0.72 15.18
N ARG A 173 -8.54 0.43 15.85
CA ARG A 173 -8.74 1.73 15.21
C ARG A 173 -7.53 2.61 15.45
N ILE A 174 -7.05 3.25 14.39
CA ILE A 174 -5.89 4.14 14.44
C ILE A 174 -6.33 5.53 14.00
N GLY A 175 -6.22 6.49 14.90
CA GLY A 175 -6.43 7.91 14.62
C GLY A 175 -5.21 8.53 13.92
N PHE A 176 -5.37 9.75 13.41
CA PHE A 176 -4.30 10.44 12.66
C PHE A 176 -3.00 10.62 13.47
N ARG A 177 -3.09 10.92 14.76
CA ARG A 177 -1.91 11.08 15.64
C ARG A 177 -1.18 9.76 15.88
N GLU A 178 -1.93 8.68 16.08
CA GLU A 178 -1.37 7.34 16.25
C GLU A 178 -0.69 6.86 14.95
N ALA A 179 -1.32 7.14 13.80
CA ALA A 179 -0.76 6.84 12.50
C ALA A 179 0.62 7.49 12.27
N LEU A 180 0.81 8.72 12.74
CA LEU A 180 2.12 9.37 12.71
C LEU A 180 3.15 8.66 13.59
N GLY A 181 2.73 8.03 14.68
CA GLY A 181 3.59 7.22 15.53
C GLY A 181 4.03 5.88 14.91
N CYS A 182 3.31 5.40 13.88
CA CYS A 182 3.64 4.17 13.15
C CYS A 182 4.70 4.37 12.06
N LEU A 183 5.09 5.61 11.74
CA LEU A 183 6.05 5.96 10.69
C LEU A 183 7.48 6.07 11.23
#